data_b052b4af5af81d2ec83b6d7822dd57b1
#
_entry.id   b052b4af5af81d2ec83b6d7822dd57b1
#
_cell.length_a   1.000
_cell.length_b   1.000
_cell.length_c   1.000
_cell.angle_alpha   90.00
_cell.angle_beta   90.00
_cell.angle_gamma   90.00
#
_symmetry.space_group_name_H-M   'P 1'
#
loop_
_entity.id
_entity.type
_entity.pdbx_description
1 polymer ?
#
loop_
_entity_poly.entity_id
_entity_poly.type
_entity_poly.pdbx_seq_one_letter_code
_entity_poly.pdbx_strand_id
1 'polypeptide(L)'
;MLDLALEPVTVGTSGLGKRPGADLGLATAILSSPFHQADTSNAYSDGESERLLGAAIRELGGLPGDRHVFSKGDQDPVTGAFTGDRMRRSFEESTERLGLETLPLYQLHDPYTIEVADAMAPGGAVDVLLRLRDQGRIGAIGIAAGRRELVEEYVKTDVFDVVLTHNRYTVVDRSAERILELAAERGMTVFNAAPFGAGILAGGNFRGRTYGYSEPSPEFLAHVDRFRALCAEWGVDPAAAALHFSLREPRIHTTAVGVNSVERLAELEGHVNAVIDVEFWAALDALGAPPTAPTD
;
A
#
# COMPACT_ATOMS: atom_id res chain seq x y z
N MET A 1 10.74 12.99 6.58
CA MET A 1 9.24 12.96 6.52
C MET A 1 8.80 13.44 5.15
N LEU A 2 7.81 12.82 4.56
CA LEU A 2 7.24 13.27 3.28
C LEU A 2 6.63 14.67 3.45
N ASP A 3 7.12 15.65 2.71
CA ASP A 3 6.61 17.04 2.73
C ASP A 3 5.40 17.15 1.78
N LEU A 4 4.30 16.55 2.20
CA LEU A 4 3.06 16.49 1.45
C LEU A 4 1.88 16.32 2.41
N ALA A 5 0.81 17.08 2.22
CA ALA A 5 -0.45 16.84 2.93
C ALA A 5 -1.08 15.54 2.40
N LEU A 6 -1.01 14.49 3.19
CA LEU A 6 -1.62 13.21 2.83
C LEU A 6 -3.10 13.17 3.19
N GLU A 7 -3.88 12.56 2.31
CA GLU A 7 -5.26 12.16 2.61
C GLU A 7 -5.28 10.82 3.36
N PRO A 8 -6.34 10.56 4.14
CA PRO A 8 -6.46 9.31 4.89
C PRO A 8 -6.44 8.05 4.03
N VAL A 9 -6.80 8.17 2.73
CA VAL A 9 -6.86 7.04 1.79
C VAL A 9 -6.04 7.33 0.54
N THR A 10 -5.23 6.34 0.16
CA THR A 10 -4.50 6.26 -1.11
C THR A 10 -5.09 5.12 -1.95
N VAL A 11 -5.40 5.36 -3.22
CA VAL A 11 -5.91 4.32 -4.12
C VAL A 11 -4.77 3.46 -4.64
N GLY A 12 -4.74 2.19 -4.25
CA GLY A 12 -3.76 1.21 -4.73
C GLY A 12 -4.15 0.65 -6.09
N THR A 13 -3.20 0.57 -7.01
CA THR A 13 -3.41 0.18 -8.41
C THR A 13 -2.82 -1.19 -8.77
N SER A 14 -2.49 -2.03 -7.79
CA SER A 14 -1.94 -3.37 -8.03
C SER A 14 -2.86 -4.31 -8.84
N GLY A 15 -4.15 -3.98 -8.92
CA GLY A 15 -5.14 -4.67 -9.76
C GLY A 15 -5.26 -4.14 -11.19
N LEU A 16 -4.69 -2.96 -11.46
CA LEU A 16 -4.77 -2.29 -12.76
C LEU A 16 -3.86 -3.01 -13.78
N GLY A 17 -4.36 -3.23 -14.99
CA GLY A 17 -3.64 -3.97 -16.04
C GLY A 17 -3.80 -5.49 -16.00
N LYS A 18 -4.53 -6.03 -15.03
CA LYS A 18 -4.80 -7.49 -14.94
C LYS A 18 -5.94 -7.98 -15.84
N ARG A 19 -6.76 -7.05 -16.35
CA ARG A 19 -7.95 -7.37 -17.20
C ARG A 19 -7.80 -6.70 -18.55
N PRO A 20 -7.67 -7.46 -19.65
CA PRO A 20 -7.57 -6.87 -20.98
C PRO A 20 -8.76 -5.98 -21.31
N GLY A 21 -8.52 -4.72 -21.71
CA GLY A 21 -9.50 -3.82 -22.33
C GLY A 21 -10.39 -3.01 -21.40
N ALA A 22 -10.37 -3.23 -20.07
CA ALA A 22 -11.26 -2.52 -19.12
C ALA A 22 -10.56 -1.43 -18.28
N ASP A 23 -9.24 -1.36 -18.34
CA ASP A 23 -8.46 -0.73 -17.28
C ASP A 23 -8.15 0.75 -17.48
N LEU A 24 -8.21 1.30 -18.73
CA LEU A 24 -8.01 2.74 -18.95
C LEU A 24 -9.14 3.56 -18.33
N GLY A 25 -10.39 3.11 -18.49
CA GLY A 25 -11.53 3.74 -17.81
C GLY A 25 -11.40 3.75 -16.29
N LEU A 26 -10.85 2.67 -15.71
CA LEU A 26 -10.58 2.62 -14.26
C LEU A 26 -9.44 3.59 -13.89
N ALA A 27 -8.35 3.66 -14.66
CA ALA A 27 -7.26 4.60 -14.42
C ALA A 27 -7.75 6.05 -14.46
N THR A 28 -8.56 6.41 -15.46
CA THR A 28 -9.18 7.74 -15.59
C THR A 28 -10.13 8.01 -14.41
N ALA A 29 -10.94 7.02 -14.01
CA ALA A 29 -11.82 7.14 -12.86
C ALA A 29 -11.04 7.36 -11.55
N ILE A 30 -9.94 6.65 -11.33
CA ILE A 30 -9.07 6.84 -10.16
C ILE A 30 -8.54 8.29 -10.12
N LEU A 31 -7.98 8.78 -11.24
CA LEU A 31 -7.42 10.12 -11.32
C LEU A 31 -8.49 11.23 -11.32
N SER A 32 -9.76 10.91 -11.47
CA SER A 32 -10.88 11.85 -11.43
C SER A 32 -11.75 11.71 -10.16
N SER A 33 -11.44 10.72 -9.31
CA SER A 33 -12.18 10.41 -8.08
C SER A 33 -11.96 11.47 -7.00
N PRO A 34 -12.71 11.46 -5.90
CA PRO A 34 -12.41 12.29 -4.73
C PRO A 34 -11.08 11.96 -4.04
N PHE A 35 -10.44 10.83 -4.37
CA PHE A 35 -9.15 10.44 -3.81
C PHE A 35 -8.01 11.06 -4.62
N HIS A 36 -7.20 11.91 -4.00
CA HIS A 36 -6.15 12.66 -4.70
C HIS A 36 -4.80 11.92 -4.76
N GLN A 37 -4.73 10.71 -4.24
CA GLN A 37 -3.50 9.93 -4.15
C GLN A 37 -3.67 8.55 -4.77
N ALA A 38 -2.77 8.19 -5.70
CA ALA A 38 -2.69 6.86 -6.29
C ALA A 38 -1.32 6.25 -6.01
N ASP A 39 -1.28 4.97 -5.63
CA ASP A 39 -0.06 4.20 -5.39
C ASP A 39 0.06 3.08 -6.42
N THR A 40 1.14 3.09 -7.18
CA THR A 40 1.49 2.11 -8.19
C THR A 40 2.87 1.51 -7.94
N SER A 41 3.42 0.75 -8.89
CA SER A 41 4.76 0.19 -8.86
C SER A 41 5.25 -0.13 -10.27
N ASN A 42 6.54 -0.09 -10.47
CA ASN A 42 7.22 -0.50 -11.71
C ASN A 42 6.86 -1.93 -12.13
N ALA A 43 6.66 -2.85 -11.16
CA ALA A 43 6.35 -4.25 -11.41
C ALA A 43 4.85 -4.56 -11.55
N TYR A 44 3.94 -3.65 -11.17
CA TYR A 44 2.52 -3.99 -11.20
C TYR A 44 2.02 -4.27 -12.62
N SER A 45 1.57 -5.51 -12.84
CA SER A 45 1.13 -6.02 -14.15
C SER A 45 2.18 -5.79 -15.25
N ASP A 46 3.45 -6.07 -14.92
CA ASP A 46 4.59 -5.88 -15.84
C ASP A 46 4.71 -4.44 -16.37
N GLY A 47 4.42 -3.46 -15.49
CA GLY A 47 4.43 -2.03 -15.79
C GLY A 47 3.18 -1.51 -16.46
N GLU A 48 2.17 -2.34 -16.70
CA GLU A 48 0.92 -1.92 -17.34
C GLU A 48 0.12 -0.98 -16.44
N SER A 49 0.20 -1.15 -15.10
CA SER A 49 -0.43 -0.22 -14.16
C SER A 49 0.07 1.22 -14.36
N GLU A 50 1.38 1.43 -14.49
CA GLU A 50 1.96 2.75 -14.74
C GLU A 50 1.61 3.27 -16.14
N ARG A 51 1.60 2.40 -17.19
CA ARG A 51 1.22 2.82 -18.56
C ARG A 51 -0.22 3.31 -18.63
N LEU A 52 -1.14 2.64 -17.95
CA LEU A 52 -2.56 3.01 -17.90
C LEU A 52 -2.78 4.32 -17.15
N LEU A 53 -2.10 4.52 -16.00
CA LEU A 53 -2.13 5.80 -15.30
C LEU A 53 -1.55 6.92 -16.17
N GLY A 54 -0.42 6.69 -16.84
CA GLY A 54 0.18 7.67 -17.77
C GLY A 54 -0.71 7.96 -18.97
N ALA A 55 -1.44 6.97 -19.50
CA ALA A 55 -2.43 7.19 -20.55
C ALA A 55 -3.59 8.06 -20.04
N ALA A 56 -4.11 7.78 -18.84
CA ALA A 56 -5.17 8.58 -18.22
C ALA A 56 -4.69 10.02 -17.92
N ILE A 57 -3.45 10.20 -17.45
CA ILE A 57 -2.86 11.53 -17.25
C ILE A 57 -2.84 12.31 -18.58
N ARG A 58 -2.44 11.67 -19.68
CA ARG A 58 -2.44 12.33 -21.01
C ARG A 58 -3.86 12.67 -21.49
N GLU A 59 -4.84 11.78 -21.29
CA GLU A 59 -6.24 12.06 -21.64
C GLU A 59 -6.83 13.22 -20.84
N LEU A 60 -6.43 13.40 -19.60
CA LEU A 60 -6.84 14.50 -18.73
C LEU A 60 -6.09 15.81 -19.04
N GLY A 61 -5.12 15.80 -19.97
CA GLY A 61 -4.31 16.97 -20.32
C GLY A 61 -3.20 17.28 -19.31
N GLY A 62 -2.85 16.34 -18.46
CA GLY A 62 -1.84 16.40 -17.40
C GLY A 62 -2.36 15.83 -16.08
N LEU A 63 -1.46 15.60 -15.12
CA LEU A 63 -1.86 15.27 -13.76
C LEU A 63 -2.45 16.51 -13.09
N PRO A 64 -3.71 16.50 -12.61
CA PRO A 64 -4.27 17.65 -11.90
C PRO A 64 -3.38 18.07 -10.71
N GLY A 65 -3.25 19.39 -10.48
CA GLY A 65 -2.24 19.95 -9.57
C GLY A 65 -2.38 19.58 -8.08
N ASP A 66 -3.54 19.07 -7.68
CA ASP A 66 -3.83 18.58 -6.33
C ASP A 66 -3.67 17.06 -6.19
N ARG A 67 -3.21 16.37 -7.25
CA ARG A 67 -3.09 14.92 -7.30
C ARG A 67 -1.66 14.45 -7.27
N HIS A 68 -1.47 13.28 -6.68
CA HIS A 68 -0.17 12.67 -6.50
C HIS A 68 -0.19 11.21 -6.96
N VAL A 69 0.83 10.82 -7.70
CA VAL A 69 1.10 9.42 -8.03
C VAL A 69 2.40 9.01 -7.35
N PHE A 70 2.31 8.01 -6.49
CA PHE A 70 3.45 7.37 -5.83
C PHE A 70 3.82 6.11 -6.60
N SER A 71 5.11 5.84 -6.78
CA SER A 71 5.54 4.60 -7.41
C SER A 71 6.70 3.96 -6.64
N LYS A 72 7.14 2.79 -7.12
CA LYS A 72 8.13 1.96 -6.43
C LYS A 72 9.12 1.38 -7.43
N GLY A 73 10.37 1.28 -7.01
CA GLY A 73 11.42 0.62 -7.77
C GLY A 73 11.49 -0.87 -7.43
N ASP A 74 11.56 -1.69 -8.46
CA ASP A 74 11.48 -3.13 -8.37
C ASP A 74 12.74 -3.82 -8.87
N GLN A 75 12.94 -5.07 -8.44
CA GLN A 75 13.98 -5.94 -8.95
C GLN A 75 13.87 -6.18 -10.46
N ASP A 76 14.94 -6.63 -11.07
CA ASP A 76 14.88 -7.07 -12.45
C ASP A 76 13.97 -8.31 -12.57
N PRO A 77 12.94 -8.29 -13.44
CA PRO A 77 11.93 -9.36 -13.47
C PRO A 77 12.47 -10.71 -14.00
N VAL A 78 13.63 -10.69 -14.66
CA VAL A 78 14.23 -11.93 -15.25
C VAL A 78 15.28 -12.49 -14.31
N THR A 79 16.17 -11.63 -13.80
CA THR A 79 17.33 -12.09 -13.01
C THR A 79 17.11 -12.01 -11.51
N GLY A 80 16.11 -11.27 -11.05
CA GLY A 80 15.90 -10.95 -9.64
C GLY A 80 16.90 -9.94 -9.06
N ALA A 81 17.78 -9.38 -9.89
CA ALA A 81 18.82 -8.46 -9.44
C ALA A 81 18.20 -7.15 -8.92
N PHE A 82 18.68 -6.69 -7.77
CA PHE A 82 18.22 -5.44 -7.12
C PHE A 82 19.42 -4.51 -6.88
N THR A 83 20.13 -4.17 -7.95
CA THR A 83 21.31 -3.31 -7.94
C THR A 83 20.92 -1.84 -8.06
N GLY A 84 21.88 -0.91 -7.79
CA GLY A 84 21.67 0.51 -8.05
C GLY A 84 21.37 0.81 -9.53
N ASP A 85 22.01 0.10 -10.47
CA ASP A 85 21.70 0.25 -11.89
C ASP A 85 20.27 -0.19 -12.23
N ARG A 86 19.77 -1.24 -11.57
CA ARG A 86 18.38 -1.65 -11.73
C ARG A 86 17.44 -0.60 -11.13
N MET A 87 17.73 -0.09 -9.94
CA MET A 87 16.93 0.96 -9.30
C MET A 87 16.81 2.20 -10.18
N ARG A 88 17.93 2.65 -10.78
CA ARG A 88 17.91 3.79 -11.70
C ARG A 88 17.03 3.50 -12.93
N ARG A 89 17.21 2.35 -13.57
CA ARG A 89 16.37 1.94 -14.72
C ARG A 89 14.90 1.82 -14.33
N SER A 90 14.60 1.26 -13.16
CA SER A 90 13.22 1.17 -12.67
C SER A 90 12.58 2.56 -12.54
N PHE A 91 13.31 3.55 -12.04
CA PHE A 91 12.84 4.93 -11.96
C PHE A 91 12.65 5.55 -13.36
N GLU A 92 13.57 5.35 -14.29
CA GLU A 92 13.46 5.85 -15.68
C GLU A 92 12.25 5.24 -16.39
N GLU A 93 12.04 3.91 -16.26
CA GLU A 93 10.88 3.20 -16.77
C GLU A 93 9.56 3.74 -16.18
N SER A 94 9.52 3.98 -14.85
CA SER A 94 8.34 4.51 -14.16
C SER A 94 7.98 5.91 -14.65
N THR A 95 8.96 6.81 -14.73
CA THR A 95 8.75 8.19 -15.19
C THR A 95 8.33 8.27 -16.65
N GLU A 96 8.91 7.43 -17.52
CA GLU A 96 8.52 7.31 -18.94
C GLU A 96 7.07 6.82 -19.08
N ARG A 97 6.69 5.73 -18.37
CA ARG A 97 5.35 5.15 -18.44
C ARG A 97 4.29 6.11 -17.92
N LEU A 98 4.55 6.78 -16.80
CA LEU A 98 3.65 7.75 -16.19
C LEU A 98 3.60 9.08 -16.95
N GLY A 99 4.65 9.43 -17.71
CA GLY A 99 4.80 10.73 -18.34
C GLY A 99 5.06 11.85 -17.31
N LEU A 100 5.70 11.52 -16.19
CA LEU A 100 6.02 12.45 -15.10
C LEU A 100 7.54 12.57 -14.96
N GLU A 101 8.08 13.77 -14.90
CA GLU A 101 9.53 13.99 -14.74
C GLU A 101 10.01 13.77 -13.30
N THR A 102 9.13 14.03 -12.35
CA THR A 102 9.40 13.90 -10.90
C THR A 102 8.28 13.13 -10.21
N LEU A 103 8.62 12.45 -9.13
CA LEU A 103 7.66 11.75 -8.27
C LEU A 103 7.77 12.27 -6.84
N PRO A 104 6.66 12.54 -6.14
CA PRO A 104 6.72 13.01 -4.75
C PRO A 104 7.25 11.95 -3.78
N LEU A 105 7.05 10.67 -4.12
CA LEU A 105 7.56 9.51 -3.37
C LEU A 105 7.96 8.40 -4.34
N TYR A 106 9.15 7.84 -4.14
CA TYR A 106 9.58 6.62 -4.81
C TYR A 106 10.15 5.64 -3.79
N GLN A 107 9.67 4.38 -3.82
CA GLN A 107 9.92 3.43 -2.74
C GLN A 107 10.76 2.25 -3.20
N LEU A 108 11.65 1.76 -2.35
CA LEU A 108 12.29 0.44 -2.50
C LEU A 108 11.22 -0.63 -2.25
N HIS A 109 10.89 -1.45 -3.26
CA HIS A 109 9.75 -2.36 -3.21
C HIS A 109 10.16 -3.81 -3.07
N ASP A 110 9.64 -4.49 -2.04
CA ASP A 110 9.82 -5.92 -1.80
C ASP A 110 11.28 -6.40 -2.01
N PRO A 111 12.28 -5.80 -1.34
CA PRO A 111 13.70 -6.08 -1.59
C PRO A 111 14.12 -7.43 -0.97
N TYR A 112 13.46 -8.52 -1.41
CA TYR A 112 13.63 -9.87 -0.85
C TYR A 112 14.84 -10.62 -1.43
N THR A 113 15.46 -10.08 -2.47
CA THR A 113 16.59 -10.70 -3.19
C THR A 113 17.93 -10.00 -2.92
N ILE A 114 17.95 -9.04 -1.99
CA ILE A 114 19.15 -8.28 -1.62
C ILE A 114 19.24 -8.14 -0.11
N GLU A 115 20.45 -8.24 0.44
CA GLU A 115 20.70 -7.93 1.84
C GLU A 115 20.66 -6.41 2.08
N VAL A 116 20.21 -5.98 3.27
CA VAL A 116 20.13 -4.55 3.63
C VAL A 116 21.49 -3.86 3.48
N ALA A 117 22.57 -4.52 3.90
CA ALA A 117 23.93 -3.97 3.79
C ALA A 117 24.32 -3.69 2.34
N ASP A 118 23.96 -4.56 1.40
CA ASP A 118 24.27 -4.39 -0.02
C ASP A 118 23.38 -3.31 -0.66
N ALA A 119 22.11 -3.25 -0.28
CA ALA A 119 21.21 -2.18 -0.72
C ALA A 119 21.70 -0.80 -0.29
N MET A 120 22.27 -0.69 0.91
CA MET A 120 22.79 0.54 1.52
C MET A 120 24.21 0.89 1.07
N ALA A 121 24.94 -0.04 0.45
CA ALA A 121 26.32 0.18 0.02
C ALA A 121 26.42 1.28 -1.06
N PRO A 122 27.58 1.95 -1.20
CA PRO A 122 27.82 2.88 -2.30
C PRO A 122 27.55 2.24 -3.67
N GLY A 123 26.69 2.86 -4.47
CA GLY A 123 26.22 2.30 -5.74
C GLY A 123 25.09 1.27 -5.61
N GLY A 124 24.62 0.98 -4.40
CA GLY A 124 23.46 0.15 -4.13
C GLY A 124 22.12 0.83 -4.44
N ALA A 125 21.05 0.09 -4.27
CA ALA A 125 19.70 0.57 -4.61
C ALA A 125 19.29 1.80 -3.80
N VAL A 126 19.62 1.84 -2.50
CA VAL A 126 19.29 2.97 -1.62
C VAL A 126 20.17 4.20 -1.92
N ASP A 127 21.45 4.02 -2.22
CA ASP A 127 22.34 5.11 -2.64
C ASP A 127 21.81 5.81 -3.91
N VAL A 128 21.24 5.04 -4.86
CA VAL A 128 20.60 5.62 -6.05
C VAL A 128 19.33 6.39 -5.68
N LEU A 129 18.49 5.91 -4.77
CA LEU A 129 17.32 6.66 -4.29
C LEU A 129 17.72 7.98 -3.64
N LEU A 130 18.77 7.98 -2.79
CA LEU A 130 19.30 9.18 -2.17
C LEU A 130 19.77 10.20 -3.23
N ARG A 131 20.49 9.75 -4.26
CA ARG A 131 20.93 10.61 -5.37
C ARG A 131 19.75 11.17 -6.18
N LEU A 132 18.72 10.39 -6.44
CA LEU A 132 17.53 10.87 -7.13
C LEU A 132 16.80 11.95 -6.30
N ARG A 133 16.76 11.80 -4.98
CA ARG A 133 16.24 12.83 -4.07
C ARG A 133 17.08 14.10 -4.10
N ASP A 134 18.39 13.98 -3.99
CA ASP A 134 19.33 15.12 -4.05
C ASP A 134 19.28 15.89 -5.38
N GLN A 135 18.92 15.18 -6.47
CA GLN A 135 18.69 15.78 -7.79
C GLN A 135 17.29 16.39 -7.96
N GLY A 136 16.43 16.29 -6.94
CA GLY A 136 15.05 16.77 -7.02
C GLY A 136 14.13 15.94 -7.94
N ARG A 137 14.57 14.72 -8.32
CA ARG A 137 13.77 13.82 -9.16
C ARG A 137 12.70 13.08 -8.36
N ILE A 138 12.93 12.87 -7.08
CA ILE A 138 11.95 12.37 -6.12
C ILE A 138 11.92 13.27 -4.89
N GLY A 139 10.73 13.44 -4.30
CA GLY A 139 10.56 14.27 -3.10
C GLY A 139 10.99 13.55 -1.83
N ALA A 140 10.66 12.28 -1.72
CA ALA A 140 10.95 11.42 -0.57
C ALA A 140 11.30 10.00 -1.01
N ILE A 141 12.01 9.28 -0.13
CA ILE A 141 12.30 7.85 -0.32
C ILE A 141 11.53 7.01 0.69
N GLY A 142 11.02 5.85 0.24
CA GLY A 142 10.27 4.93 1.08
C GLY A 142 10.80 3.50 1.01
N ILE A 143 10.45 2.71 2.02
CA ILE A 143 10.52 1.26 2.02
C ILE A 143 9.10 0.69 1.99
N ALA A 144 8.81 -0.19 1.06
CA ALA A 144 7.50 -0.83 0.89
C ALA A 144 7.66 -2.34 0.81
N ALA A 145 7.32 -3.06 1.88
CA ALA A 145 7.44 -4.52 1.91
C ALA A 145 6.50 -5.17 2.93
N GLY A 146 6.31 -6.49 2.78
CA GLY A 146 5.46 -7.29 3.66
C GLY A 146 6.21 -8.04 4.76
N ARG A 147 7.50 -8.37 4.58
CA ARG A 147 8.29 -9.11 5.60
C ARG A 147 8.66 -8.18 6.75
N ARG A 148 8.10 -8.45 7.92
CA ARG A 148 8.20 -7.59 9.10
C ARG A 148 9.65 -7.31 9.53
N GLU A 149 10.46 -8.34 9.73
CA GLU A 149 11.84 -8.22 10.18
C GLU A 149 12.68 -7.37 9.21
N LEU A 150 12.50 -7.59 7.90
CA LEU A 150 13.19 -6.83 6.86
C LEU A 150 12.78 -5.35 6.88
N VAL A 151 11.48 -5.06 7.01
CA VAL A 151 11.00 -3.68 7.12
C VAL A 151 11.56 -2.99 8.35
N GLU A 152 11.57 -3.68 9.51
CA GLU A 152 12.16 -3.15 10.75
C GLU A 152 13.66 -2.84 10.57
N GLU A 153 14.40 -3.70 9.86
CA GLU A 153 15.82 -3.50 9.59
C GLU A 153 16.03 -2.24 8.74
N TYR A 154 15.28 -2.06 7.65
CA TYR A 154 15.34 -0.84 6.83
C TYR A 154 14.92 0.41 7.61
N VAL A 155 13.86 0.36 8.40
CA VAL A 155 13.42 1.49 9.24
C VAL A 155 14.54 1.94 10.21
N LYS A 156 15.31 1.01 10.76
CA LYS A 156 16.43 1.29 11.68
C LYS A 156 17.64 1.94 11.01
N THR A 157 17.69 1.99 9.68
CA THR A 157 18.80 2.69 8.96
C THR A 157 18.70 4.20 9.00
N ASP A 158 17.57 4.76 9.42
CA ASP A 158 17.28 6.20 9.53
C ASP A 158 17.38 7.00 8.21
N VAL A 159 17.36 6.34 7.04
CA VAL A 159 17.47 7.02 5.73
C VAL A 159 16.13 7.18 5.01
N PHE A 160 15.11 6.46 5.42
CA PHE A 160 13.80 6.46 4.77
C PHE A 160 12.85 7.49 5.41
N ASP A 161 12.13 8.22 4.55
CA ASP A 161 11.10 9.18 4.95
C ASP A 161 9.75 8.48 5.18
N VAL A 162 9.52 7.39 4.45
CA VAL A 162 8.23 6.67 4.40
C VAL A 162 8.44 5.18 4.62
N VAL A 163 7.52 4.56 5.35
CA VAL A 163 7.37 3.11 5.42
C VAL A 163 5.97 2.71 4.98
N LEU A 164 5.88 1.76 4.05
CA LEU A 164 4.64 1.09 3.68
C LEU A 164 4.72 -0.37 4.09
N THR A 165 3.76 -0.80 4.91
CA THR A 165 3.54 -2.21 5.27
C THR A 165 2.18 -2.68 4.75
N HIS A 166 2.04 -3.95 4.41
CA HIS A 166 0.78 -4.49 3.89
C HIS A 166 0.38 -5.78 4.58
N ASN A 167 -0.94 -5.97 4.78
CA ASN A 167 -1.55 -7.12 5.46
C ASN A 167 -1.08 -7.34 6.92
N ARG A 168 -0.43 -6.36 7.56
CA ARG A 168 0.17 -6.50 8.90
C ARG A 168 -0.49 -5.64 9.97
N TYR A 169 -1.37 -4.70 9.57
CA TYR A 169 -2.18 -3.92 10.48
C TYR A 169 -3.63 -3.91 10.01
N THR A 170 -4.38 -4.90 10.47
CA THR A 170 -5.81 -5.10 10.15
C THR A 170 -6.57 -5.52 11.41
N VAL A 171 -7.89 -5.66 11.33
CA VAL A 171 -8.70 -6.15 12.46
C VAL A 171 -8.29 -7.57 12.94
N VAL A 172 -7.60 -8.33 12.11
CA VAL A 172 -7.18 -9.72 12.39
C VAL A 172 -5.66 -9.91 12.39
N ASP A 173 -4.88 -8.85 12.24
CA ASP A 173 -3.42 -8.91 12.28
C ASP A 173 -2.87 -7.60 12.87
N ARG A 174 -2.04 -7.69 13.88
CA ARG A 174 -1.39 -6.56 14.56
C ARG A 174 0.14 -6.66 14.50
N SER A 175 0.67 -7.50 13.60
CA SER A 175 2.12 -7.77 13.54
C SER A 175 2.96 -6.58 13.12
N ALA A 176 2.36 -5.53 12.51
CA ALA A 176 3.05 -4.29 12.21
C ALA A 176 3.23 -3.34 13.41
N GLU A 177 2.73 -3.68 14.61
CA GLU A 177 2.78 -2.77 15.78
C GLU A 177 4.20 -2.23 16.03
N ARG A 178 5.21 -3.11 15.97
CA ARG A 178 6.60 -2.70 16.15
C ARG A 178 7.12 -1.78 15.04
N ILE A 179 6.66 -1.96 13.80
CA ILE A 179 6.98 -1.08 12.67
C ILE A 179 6.40 0.32 12.92
N LEU A 180 5.13 0.39 13.38
CA LEU A 180 4.47 1.66 13.71
C LEU A 180 5.19 2.41 14.83
N GLU A 181 5.63 1.71 15.89
CA GLU A 181 6.42 2.29 16.97
C GLU A 181 7.74 2.85 16.45
N LEU A 182 8.52 2.05 15.73
CA LEU A 182 9.81 2.44 15.18
C LEU A 182 9.69 3.63 14.20
N ALA A 183 8.65 3.65 13.39
CA ALA A 183 8.36 4.75 12.46
C ALA A 183 8.02 6.04 13.22
N ALA A 184 7.17 5.95 14.26
CA ALA A 184 6.81 7.09 15.10
C ALA A 184 8.02 7.67 15.85
N GLU A 185 8.88 6.81 16.42
CA GLU A 185 10.14 7.21 17.06
C GLU A 185 11.06 8.02 16.13
N ARG A 186 11.00 7.77 14.82
CA ARG A 186 11.83 8.38 13.77
C ARG A 186 11.15 9.49 12.99
N GLY A 187 9.90 9.79 13.33
CA GLY A 187 9.09 10.77 12.59
C GLY A 187 8.85 10.39 11.12
N MET A 188 8.79 9.09 10.81
CA MET A 188 8.52 8.62 9.47
C MET A 188 7.02 8.72 9.14
N THR A 189 6.72 8.90 7.87
CA THR A 189 5.36 8.77 7.36
C THR A 189 5.00 7.29 7.16
N VAL A 190 3.83 6.87 7.63
CA VAL A 190 3.37 5.47 7.56
C VAL A 190 2.22 5.31 6.59
N PHE A 191 2.37 4.38 5.64
CA PHE A 191 1.33 3.87 4.77
C PHE A 191 0.97 2.46 5.22
N ASN A 192 -0.30 2.22 5.53
CA ASN A 192 -0.82 0.89 5.77
C ASN A 192 -1.57 0.39 4.54
N ALA A 193 -1.18 -0.72 3.95
CA ALA A 193 -1.80 -1.22 2.74
C ALA A 193 -2.57 -2.53 2.97
N ALA A 194 -3.53 -2.79 2.07
CA ALA A 194 -4.36 -4.00 2.06
C ALA A 194 -5.19 -4.21 3.35
N PRO A 195 -5.97 -3.21 3.81
CA PRO A 195 -6.76 -3.31 5.04
C PRO A 195 -7.80 -4.43 5.00
N PHE A 196 -8.16 -4.91 3.81
CA PHE A 196 -9.17 -5.96 3.59
C PHE A 196 -8.58 -7.39 3.59
N GLY A 197 -7.26 -7.56 3.79
CA GLY A 197 -6.60 -8.86 3.81
C GLY A 197 -6.93 -9.71 2.57
N ALA A 198 -6.64 -9.22 1.38
CA ALA A 198 -7.01 -9.85 0.10
C ALA A 198 -8.52 -10.11 -0.05
N GLY A 199 -9.37 -9.31 0.61
CA GLY A 199 -10.82 -9.39 0.57
C GLY A 199 -11.44 -10.38 1.58
N ILE A 200 -10.63 -11.00 2.44
CA ILE A 200 -11.13 -11.90 3.49
C ILE A 200 -11.99 -11.13 4.53
N LEU A 201 -11.70 -9.83 4.71
CA LEU A 201 -12.42 -8.93 5.64
C LEU A 201 -13.55 -8.13 4.96
N ALA A 202 -13.68 -8.20 3.62
CA ALA A 202 -14.63 -7.40 2.86
C ALA A 202 -16.00 -8.11 2.63
N GLY A 203 -16.40 -9.02 3.47
CA GLY A 203 -17.75 -9.60 3.48
C GLY A 203 -18.04 -10.68 2.43
N GLY A 204 -17.21 -10.91 1.41
CA GLY A 204 -17.41 -11.92 0.37
C GLY A 204 -17.13 -13.36 0.85
N ASN A 205 -17.37 -14.35 -0.02
CA ASN A 205 -16.95 -15.73 0.23
C ASN A 205 -15.40 -15.79 0.23
N PHE A 206 -14.81 -16.12 1.38
CA PHE A 206 -13.36 -16.16 1.56
C PHE A 206 -12.78 -17.59 1.59
N ARG A 207 -13.61 -18.62 1.46
CA ARG A 207 -13.14 -20.01 1.42
C ARG A 207 -12.18 -20.22 0.24
N GLY A 208 -11.00 -20.77 0.54
CA GLY A 208 -9.92 -20.96 -0.44
C GLY A 208 -9.14 -19.68 -0.80
N ARG A 209 -9.35 -18.57 -0.07
CA ARG A 209 -8.50 -17.38 -0.18
C ARG A 209 -7.32 -17.45 0.76
N THR A 210 -6.22 -16.83 0.36
CA THR A 210 -5.03 -16.63 1.20
C THR A 210 -5.16 -15.32 1.98
N TYR A 211 -4.46 -15.24 3.11
CA TYR A 211 -4.16 -14.00 3.81
C TYR A 211 -2.65 -13.80 3.79
N GLY A 212 -2.19 -12.62 3.36
CA GLY A 212 -0.76 -12.34 3.27
C GLY A 212 0.03 -13.37 2.43
N TYR A 213 -0.61 -13.93 1.37
CA TYR A 213 -0.08 -14.95 0.46
C TYR A 213 0.02 -16.38 1.03
N SER A 214 -0.43 -16.61 2.26
CA SER A 214 -0.41 -17.91 2.94
C SER A 214 -1.80 -18.42 3.25
N GLU A 215 -1.94 -19.73 3.46
CA GLU A 215 -3.20 -20.34 3.87
C GLU A 215 -3.49 -20.01 5.34
N PRO A 216 -4.66 -19.42 5.67
CA PRO A 216 -5.00 -19.07 7.04
C PRO A 216 -5.32 -20.30 7.89
N SER A 217 -4.89 -20.28 9.16
CA SER A 217 -5.21 -21.34 10.12
C SER A 217 -6.70 -21.37 10.46
N PRO A 218 -7.22 -22.51 10.98
CA PRO A 218 -8.60 -22.58 11.47
C PRO A 218 -8.91 -21.55 12.57
N GLU A 219 -7.97 -21.27 13.47
CA GLU A 219 -8.13 -20.26 14.51
C GLU A 219 -8.24 -18.85 13.93
N PHE A 220 -7.43 -18.54 12.91
CA PHE A 220 -7.52 -17.27 12.20
C PHE A 220 -8.87 -17.10 11.50
N LEU A 221 -9.34 -18.14 10.80
CA LEU A 221 -10.67 -18.13 10.16
C LEU A 221 -11.81 -17.98 11.17
N ALA A 222 -11.72 -18.66 12.32
CA ALA A 222 -12.69 -18.50 13.41
C ALA A 222 -12.70 -17.06 13.96
N HIS A 223 -11.56 -16.37 14.00
CA HIS A 223 -11.52 -14.97 14.40
C HIS A 223 -12.16 -14.06 13.35
N VAL A 224 -11.92 -14.31 12.06
CA VAL A 224 -12.60 -13.61 10.94
C VAL A 224 -14.12 -13.80 11.04
N ASP A 225 -14.59 -15.02 11.34
CA ASP A 225 -16.02 -15.29 11.49
C ASP A 225 -16.63 -14.54 12.69
N ARG A 226 -15.92 -14.44 13.83
CA ARG A 226 -16.37 -13.62 14.98
C ARG A 226 -16.45 -12.13 14.61
N PHE A 227 -15.44 -11.60 13.93
CA PHE A 227 -15.47 -10.23 13.43
C PHE A 227 -16.70 -9.97 12.54
N ARG A 228 -16.97 -10.87 11.59
CA ARG A 228 -18.13 -10.74 10.69
C ARG A 228 -19.47 -10.85 11.41
N ALA A 229 -19.56 -11.75 12.40
CA ALA A 229 -20.75 -11.89 13.23
C ALA A 229 -21.02 -10.60 14.02
N LEU A 230 -19.97 -10.00 14.59
CA LEU A 230 -20.05 -8.71 15.26
C LEU A 230 -20.53 -7.60 14.29
N CYS A 231 -19.97 -7.54 13.08
CA CYS A 231 -20.41 -6.57 12.07
C CYS A 231 -21.91 -6.74 11.76
N ALA A 232 -22.38 -7.98 11.60
CA ALA A 232 -23.78 -8.27 11.32
C ALA A 232 -24.70 -7.89 12.50
N GLU A 233 -24.28 -8.14 13.74
CA GLU A 233 -25.01 -7.77 14.96
C GLU A 233 -25.21 -6.25 15.06
N TRP A 234 -24.18 -5.48 14.71
CA TRP A 234 -24.20 -4.02 14.77
C TRP A 234 -24.69 -3.33 13.49
N GLY A 235 -25.01 -4.09 12.45
CA GLY A 235 -25.41 -3.54 11.14
C GLY A 235 -24.29 -2.76 10.45
N VAL A 236 -23.02 -3.08 10.73
CA VAL A 236 -21.82 -2.43 10.18
C VAL A 236 -21.32 -3.23 8.98
N ASP A 237 -21.00 -2.55 7.89
CA ASP A 237 -20.34 -3.20 6.74
C ASP A 237 -18.92 -3.66 7.14
N PRO A 238 -18.56 -4.94 6.95
CA PRO A 238 -17.24 -5.46 7.32
C PRO A 238 -16.07 -4.75 6.62
N ALA A 239 -16.24 -4.32 5.35
CA ALA A 239 -15.20 -3.58 4.64
C ALA A 239 -15.04 -2.17 5.22
N ALA A 240 -16.15 -1.49 5.53
CA ALA A 240 -16.10 -0.20 6.23
C ALA A 240 -15.41 -0.33 7.59
N ALA A 241 -15.76 -1.35 8.38
CA ALA A 241 -15.12 -1.61 9.68
C ALA A 241 -13.63 -1.88 9.53
N ALA A 242 -13.22 -2.72 8.58
CA ALA A 242 -11.80 -3.04 8.32
C ALA A 242 -11.01 -1.81 7.85
N LEU A 243 -11.60 -0.95 7.03
CA LEU A 243 -10.98 0.30 6.60
C LEU A 243 -10.83 1.27 7.77
N HIS A 244 -11.91 1.55 8.49
CA HIS A 244 -11.90 2.46 9.64
C HIS A 244 -11.00 1.99 10.77
N PHE A 245 -10.77 0.67 10.90
CA PHE A 245 -9.78 0.15 11.82
C PHE A 245 -8.38 0.72 11.55
N SER A 246 -7.97 0.80 10.28
CA SER A 246 -6.71 1.44 9.88
C SER A 246 -6.76 2.96 10.02
N LEU A 247 -7.84 3.59 9.58
CA LEU A 247 -7.99 5.06 9.61
C LEU A 247 -7.99 5.65 11.03
N ARG A 248 -8.35 4.86 12.04
CA ARG A 248 -8.38 5.28 13.46
C ARG A 248 -7.02 5.20 14.14
N GLU A 249 -6.03 4.57 13.53
CA GLU A 249 -4.68 4.47 14.11
C GLU A 249 -3.90 5.77 13.84
N PRO A 250 -3.60 6.59 14.86
CA PRO A 250 -3.01 7.92 14.65
C PRO A 250 -1.58 7.90 14.11
N ARG A 251 -0.89 6.74 14.17
CA ARG A 251 0.45 6.56 13.60
C ARG A 251 0.40 6.25 12.10
N ILE A 252 -0.79 5.91 11.54
CA ILE A 252 -0.98 5.66 10.11
C ILE A 252 -1.43 6.96 9.45
N HIS A 253 -0.64 7.44 8.50
CA HIS A 253 -0.89 8.70 7.79
C HIS A 253 -1.83 8.54 6.61
N THR A 254 -1.78 7.38 5.94
CA THR A 254 -2.71 7.02 4.86
C THR A 254 -2.86 5.51 4.75
N THR A 255 -4.05 5.07 4.33
CA THR A 255 -4.34 3.66 4.09
C THR A 255 -4.45 3.40 2.59
N ALA A 256 -3.55 2.56 2.04
CA ALA A 256 -3.55 2.20 0.63
C ALA A 256 -4.55 1.06 0.37
N VAL A 257 -5.58 1.36 -0.42
CA VAL A 257 -6.69 0.45 -0.73
C VAL A 257 -6.68 0.07 -2.19
N GLY A 258 -6.43 -1.20 -2.49
CA GLY A 258 -6.47 -1.72 -3.86
C GLY A 258 -7.89 -1.75 -4.43
N VAL A 259 -8.05 -1.17 -5.62
CA VAL A 259 -9.30 -1.23 -6.40
C VAL A 259 -9.05 -1.92 -7.73
N ASN A 260 -10.07 -2.60 -8.26
CA ASN A 260 -9.99 -3.35 -9.51
C ASN A 260 -11.20 -3.13 -10.45
N SER A 261 -12.08 -2.21 -10.12
CA SER A 261 -13.18 -1.74 -10.98
C SER A 261 -13.70 -0.37 -10.51
N VAL A 262 -14.44 0.31 -11.38
CA VAL A 262 -15.06 1.61 -11.07
C VAL A 262 -16.10 1.46 -9.97
N GLU A 263 -16.82 0.34 -9.93
CA GLU A 263 -17.80 0.05 -8.88
C GLU A 263 -17.11 -0.07 -7.52
N ARG A 264 -15.95 -0.75 -7.45
CA ARG A 264 -15.16 -0.86 -6.22
C ARG A 264 -14.58 0.46 -5.76
N LEU A 265 -14.26 1.37 -6.69
CA LEU A 265 -13.85 2.73 -6.37
C LEU A 265 -15.00 3.53 -5.73
N ALA A 266 -16.22 3.40 -6.27
CA ALA A 266 -17.41 4.02 -5.69
C ALA A 266 -17.78 3.41 -4.31
N GLU A 267 -17.67 2.10 -4.15
CA GLU A 267 -17.86 1.43 -2.85
C GLU A 267 -16.85 1.93 -1.82
N LEU A 268 -15.58 2.15 -2.22
CA LEU A 268 -14.56 2.69 -1.32
C LEU A 268 -14.94 4.07 -0.78
N GLU A 269 -15.49 4.95 -1.61
CA GLU A 269 -16.01 6.24 -1.17
C GLU A 269 -17.11 6.08 -0.12
N GLY A 270 -18.03 5.13 -0.32
CA GLY A 270 -19.05 4.77 0.66
C GLY A 270 -18.47 4.27 1.98
N HIS A 271 -17.44 3.42 1.91
CA HIS A 271 -16.78 2.89 3.12
C HIS A 271 -16.04 3.97 3.90
N VAL A 272 -15.36 4.92 3.22
CA VAL A 272 -14.67 6.05 3.88
C VAL A 272 -15.66 6.94 4.64
N ASN A 273 -16.84 7.17 4.07
CA ASN A 273 -17.88 8.01 4.66
C ASN A 273 -18.81 7.28 5.65
N ALA A 274 -18.57 5.99 5.92
CA ALA A 274 -19.40 5.21 6.83
C ALA A 274 -19.30 5.74 8.26
N VAL A 275 -20.42 5.90 8.91
CA VAL A 275 -20.50 6.25 10.33
C VAL A 275 -20.60 4.96 11.14
N ILE A 276 -19.59 4.72 11.97
CA ILE A 276 -19.52 3.53 12.82
C ILE A 276 -19.58 3.98 14.28
N ASP A 277 -20.51 3.42 15.04
CA ASP A 277 -20.72 3.75 16.44
C ASP A 277 -19.45 3.49 17.27
N VAL A 278 -19.20 4.35 18.25
CA VAL A 278 -18.02 4.20 19.12
C VAL A 278 -18.08 2.92 19.97
N GLU A 279 -19.28 2.48 20.35
CA GLU A 279 -19.48 1.25 21.10
C GLU A 279 -19.12 -0.01 20.29
N PHE A 280 -19.26 0.03 18.94
CA PHE A 280 -18.80 -1.06 18.07
C PHE A 280 -17.32 -1.36 18.28
N TRP A 281 -16.50 -0.33 18.46
CA TRP A 281 -15.04 -0.52 18.63
C TRP A 281 -14.70 -1.16 19.98
N ALA A 282 -15.44 -0.82 21.04
CA ALA A 282 -15.29 -1.50 22.32
C ALA A 282 -15.71 -2.97 22.22
N ALA A 283 -16.76 -3.28 21.47
CA ALA A 283 -17.18 -4.66 21.22
C ALA A 283 -16.16 -5.42 20.35
N LEU A 284 -15.54 -4.74 19.35
CA LEU A 284 -14.46 -5.32 18.55
C LEU A 284 -13.23 -5.66 19.43
N ASP A 285 -12.82 -4.77 20.32
CA ASP A 285 -11.70 -5.00 21.24
C ASP A 285 -11.99 -6.14 22.21
N ALA A 286 -13.26 -6.33 22.60
CA ALA A 286 -13.69 -7.45 23.44
C ALA A 286 -13.60 -8.83 22.75
N LEU A 287 -13.44 -8.92 21.43
CA LEU A 287 -13.12 -10.17 20.74
C LEU A 287 -11.73 -10.73 21.12
N GLY A 288 -10.89 -9.91 21.75
CA GLY A 288 -9.53 -10.24 22.16
C GLY A 288 -8.52 -10.10 21.02
N ALA A 289 -7.25 -10.36 21.36
CA ALA A 289 -6.18 -10.29 20.38
C ALA A 289 -6.40 -11.30 19.25
N PRO A 290 -6.13 -10.92 18.00
CA PRO A 290 -6.17 -11.85 16.88
C PRO A 290 -5.09 -12.93 17.04
N PRO A 291 -5.32 -14.15 16.51
CA PRO A 291 -4.29 -15.18 16.47
C PRO A 291 -3.14 -14.75 15.55
N THR A 292 -2.00 -15.46 15.66
CA THR A 292 -0.87 -15.21 14.76
C THR A 292 -1.33 -15.33 13.30
N ALA A 293 -1.05 -14.30 12.52
CA ALA A 293 -1.38 -14.30 11.10
C ALA A 293 -0.45 -15.23 10.31
N PRO A 294 -0.92 -15.86 9.21
CA PRO A 294 -0.13 -16.81 8.44
C PRO A 294 0.97 -16.17 7.57
N THR A 295 1.30 -14.93 7.81
CA THR A 295 2.14 -14.10 6.95
C THR A 295 3.61 -14.02 7.36
N ASP A 296 4.01 -14.67 8.45
CA ASP A 296 5.41 -14.74 8.94
C ASP A 296 6.08 -16.04 8.61
#